data_94112eb805e104b7fa1638ce887f9932
#
_entry.id   94112eb805e104b7fa1638ce887f9932
#
_cell.length_a   1.000
_cell.length_b   1.000
_cell.length_c   1.000
_cell.angle_alpha   90.00
_cell.angle_beta   90.00
_cell.angle_gamma   90.00
#
_symmetry.space_group_name_H-M   'P 1'
#
loop_
_entity.id
_entity.type
_entity.pdbx_description
1 polymer ?
#
loop_
_entity_poly.entity_id
_entity_poly.type
_entity_poly.pdbx_seq_one_letter_code
_entity_poly.pdbx_strand_id
1 'polypeptide(L)'
;HQMNEETMAHAMELVEAFRLTKQLDWFPAYFSKGMKQKVLIVCALMLDVPVYVVDEPFLGLYPLGIRTLLQVLKEKKEKGAAILMSTHVLDTAEKYCDLFIVLHEGKVIAQGDIEGLRATSNIEESSLEEIYFALTTGDDADE
;
A
#
# COMPACT_ATOMS: atom_id res chain seq x y z
N HIS A 1 14.26 -4.12 22.36
CA HIS A 1 14.69 -5.19 21.45
C HIS A 1 16.05 -4.80 20.87
N GLN A 2 17.09 -5.59 21.14
CA GLN A 2 18.31 -5.49 20.37
C GLN A 2 17.99 -5.95 18.94
N MET A 3 18.15 -5.04 17.98
CA MET A 3 18.11 -5.43 16.57
C MET A 3 19.29 -6.38 16.33
N ASN A 4 19.01 -7.56 15.74
CA ASN A 4 20.07 -8.47 15.34
C ASN A 4 20.77 -7.92 14.09
N GLU A 5 21.95 -8.44 13.77
CA GLU A 5 22.74 -7.99 12.60
C GLU A 5 21.99 -8.16 11.28
N GLU A 6 21.17 -9.19 11.17
CA GLU A 6 20.35 -9.47 9.98
C GLU A 6 19.27 -8.39 9.76
N THR A 7 18.55 -8.00 10.82
CA THR A 7 17.55 -6.91 10.73
C THR A 7 18.21 -5.59 10.36
N MET A 8 19.40 -5.32 10.91
CA MET A 8 20.14 -4.11 10.57
C MET A 8 20.60 -4.11 9.11
N ALA A 9 21.12 -5.24 8.61
CA ALA A 9 21.51 -5.37 7.22
C ALA A 9 20.32 -5.13 6.29
N HIS A 10 19.17 -5.76 6.58
CA HIS A 10 17.94 -5.55 5.81
C HIS A 10 17.43 -4.10 5.87
N ALA A 11 17.51 -3.45 7.04
CA ALA A 11 17.16 -2.03 7.16
C ALA A 11 18.05 -1.15 6.25
N MET A 12 19.35 -1.45 6.15
CA MET A 12 20.27 -0.71 5.30
C MET A 12 19.99 -0.92 3.80
N GLU A 13 19.61 -2.13 3.39
CA GLU A 13 19.16 -2.41 2.02
C GLU A 13 17.92 -1.57 1.66
N LEU A 14 16.94 -1.48 2.57
CA LEU A 14 15.77 -0.63 2.38
C LEU A 14 16.12 0.86 2.34
N VAL A 15 17.02 1.33 3.21
CA VAL A 15 17.54 2.71 3.20
C VAL A 15 18.14 3.05 1.83
N GLU A 16 18.92 2.16 1.26
CA GLU A 16 19.50 2.34 -0.08
C GLU A 16 18.42 2.33 -1.17
N ALA A 17 17.50 1.36 -1.16
CA ALA A 17 16.40 1.25 -2.11
C ALA A 17 15.53 2.51 -2.14
N PHE A 18 15.22 3.09 -0.97
CA PHE A 18 14.47 4.34 -0.84
C PHE A 18 15.32 5.60 -1.02
N ARG A 19 16.63 5.46 -1.32
CA ARG A 19 17.57 6.56 -1.53
C ARG A 19 17.68 7.51 -0.33
N LEU A 20 17.81 6.95 0.86
CA LEU A 20 17.96 7.68 2.12
C LEU A 20 19.39 7.66 2.67
N THR A 21 20.32 6.98 1.99
CA THR A 21 21.71 6.79 2.47
C THR A 21 22.41 8.10 2.83
N LYS A 22 22.21 9.15 2.02
CA LYS A 22 22.84 10.47 2.24
C LYS A 22 22.27 11.22 3.46
N GLN A 23 21.12 10.80 3.96
CA GLN A 23 20.39 11.43 5.05
C GLN A 23 20.49 10.69 6.37
N LEU A 24 21.28 9.61 6.44
CA LEU A 24 21.43 8.81 7.67
C LEU A 24 21.92 9.63 8.87
N ASP A 25 22.79 10.63 8.61
CA ASP A 25 23.35 11.49 9.66
C ASP A 25 22.53 12.78 9.90
N TRP A 26 21.37 12.91 9.22
CA TRP A 26 20.54 14.09 9.39
C TRP A 26 19.59 13.96 10.58
N PHE A 27 19.36 15.07 11.28
CA PHE A 27 18.29 15.10 12.28
C PHE A 27 16.92 14.97 11.58
N PRO A 28 16.00 14.17 12.13
CA PRO A 28 14.66 13.97 11.57
C PRO A 28 13.85 15.27 11.35
N ALA A 29 14.20 16.35 12.08
CA ALA A 29 13.58 17.66 11.91
C ALA A 29 13.82 18.26 10.51
N TYR A 30 14.91 17.90 9.85
CA TYR A 30 15.27 18.38 8.52
C TYR A 30 14.68 17.53 7.38
N PHE A 31 13.98 16.45 7.73
CA PHE A 31 13.37 15.58 6.71
C PHE A 31 12.14 16.25 6.07
N SER A 32 12.08 16.22 4.75
CA SER A 32 10.87 16.55 4.00
C SER A 32 9.73 15.57 4.35
N LYS A 33 8.49 15.92 4.02
CA LYS A 33 7.33 15.03 4.22
C LYS A 33 7.56 13.65 3.57
N GLY A 34 8.04 13.62 2.33
CA GLY A 34 8.33 12.36 1.61
C GLY A 34 9.49 11.57 2.23
N MET A 35 10.51 12.23 2.78
CA MET A 35 11.60 11.54 3.49
C MET A 35 11.09 10.91 4.79
N LYS A 36 10.26 11.62 5.56
CA LYS A 36 9.63 11.07 6.77
C LYS A 36 8.79 9.85 6.46
N GLN A 37 7.99 9.92 5.39
CA GLN A 37 7.19 8.77 4.93
C GLN A 37 8.07 7.57 4.56
N LYS A 38 9.15 7.78 3.81
CA LYS A 38 10.10 6.71 3.48
C LYS A 38 10.74 6.08 4.71
N VAL A 39 11.12 6.88 5.71
CA VAL A 39 11.69 6.37 6.97
C VAL A 39 10.68 5.50 7.71
N LEU A 40 9.41 5.92 7.80
CA LEU A 40 8.35 5.11 8.41
C LEU A 40 8.17 3.78 7.69
N ILE A 41 8.19 3.80 6.36
CA ILE A 41 8.11 2.58 5.53
C ILE A 41 9.31 1.67 5.80
N VAL A 42 10.52 2.19 5.82
CA VAL A 42 11.73 1.41 6.15
C VAL A 42 11.60 0.77 7.53
N CYS A 43 11.20 1.54 8.55
CA CYS A 43 11.02 1.02 9.91
C CYS A 43 9.95 -0.08 10.00
N ALA A 44 8.87 0.02 9.21
CA ALA A 44 7.83 -1.01 9.18
C ALA A 44 8.27 -2.27 8.44
N LEU A 45 8.96 -2.12 7.30
CA LEU A 45 9.30 -3.23 6.40
C LEU A 45 10.64 -3.90 6.70
N MET A 46 11.48 -3.33 7.58
CA MET A 46 12.74 -3.97 7.97
C MET A 46 12.55 -5.24 8.80
N LEU A 47 11.38 -5.42 9.40
CA LEU A 47 11.02 -6.64 10.13
C LEU A 47 10.34 -7.63 9.20
N ASP A 48 10.67 -8.93 9.32
CA ASP A 48 9.93 -9.99 8.67
C ASP A 48 8.81 -10.47 9.59
N VAL A 49 7.58 -10.17 9.19
CA VAL A 49 6.35 -10.52 9.91
C VAL A 49 5.39 -11.23 8.97
N PRO A 50 4.50 -12.09 9.49
CA PRO A 50 3.56 -12.83 8.64
C PRO A 50 2.46 -11.94 8.04
N VAL A 51 2.18 -10.78 8.64
CA VAL A 51 1.13 -9.85 8.17
C VAL A 51 1.62 -8.42 8.27
N TYR A 52 1.48 -7.67 7.19
CA TYR A 52 1.69 -6.22 7.15
C TYR A 52 0.34 -5.52 6.99
N VAL A 53 0.09 -4.53 7.83
CA VAL A 53 -1.07 -3.63 7.70
C VAL A 53 -0.53 -2.24 7.38
N VAL A 54 -0.88 -1.71 6.22
CA VAL A 54 -0.36 -0.42 5.72
C VAL A 54 -1.52 0.48 5.32
N ASP A 55 -1.55 1.66 5.93
CA ASP A 55 -2.59 2.65 5.72
C ASP A 55 -2.06 3.78 4.83
N GLU A 56 -2.72 4.01 3.68
CA GLU A 56 -2.38 5.04 2.68
C GLU A 56 -0.87 5.16 2.39
N PRO A 57 -0.17 4.07 2.04
CA PRO A 57 1.28 4.05 2.00
C PRO A 57 1.89 4.90 0.87
N PHE A 58 1.10 5.29 -0.12
CA PHE A 58 1.56 6.09 -1.27
C PHE A 58 1.58 7.59 -0.97
N LEU A 59 0.91 8.02 0.10
CA LEU A 59 0.77 9.42 0.46
C LEU A 59 2.15 10.06 0.72
N GLY A 60 2.43 11.13 -0.03
CA GLY A 60 3.70 11.87 0.10
C GLY A 60 4.90 11.21 -0.59
N LEU A 61 4.74 10.08 -1.27
CA LEU A 61 5.76 9.49 -2.10
C LEU A 61 5.71 10.02 -3.54
N TYR A 62 6.89 10.25 -4.12
CA TYR A 62 7.03 10.45 -5.56
C TYR A 62 6.98 9.11 -6.32
N PRO A 63 6.73 9.09 -7.64
CA PRO A 63 6.54 7.86 -8.43
C PRO A 63 7.62 6.81 -8.23
N LEU A 64 8.88 7.21 -8.09
CA LEU A 64 9.97 6.27 -7.83
C LEU A 64 9.85 5.62 -6.44
N GLY A 65 9.44 6.38 -5.42
CA GLY A 65 9.20 5.84 -4.07
C GLY A 65 8.03 4.85 -4.04
N ILE A 66 6.96 5.14 -4.78
CA ILE A 66 5.82 4.23 -4.95
C ILE A 66 6.28 2.91 -5.60
N ARG A 67 7.04 3.01 -6.69
CA ARG A 67 7.59 1.82 -7.38
C ARG A 67 8.46 0.98 -6.44
N THR A 68 9.34 1.61 -5.68
CA THR A 68 10.20 0.92 -4.70
C THR A 68 9.36 0.22 -3.63
N LEU A 69 8.36 0.89 -3.08
CA LEU A 69 7.47 0.31 -2.08
C LEU A 69 6.73 -0.92 -2.62
N LEU A 70 6.12 -0.80 -3.79
CA LEU A 70 5.40 -1.92 -4.42
C LEU A 70 6.31 -3.12 -4.70
N GLN A 71 7.56 -2.88 -5.10
CA GLN A 71 8.55 -3.93 -5.29
C GLN A 71 8.86 -4.65 -3.96
N VAL A 72 9.10 -3.90 -2.88
CA VAL A 72 9.38 -4.47 -1.55
C VAL A 72 8.18 -5.25 -1.02
N LEU A 73 6.96 -4.72 -1.17
CA LEU A 73 5.73 -5.42 -0.75
C LEU A 73 5.54 -6.72 -1.54
N LYS A 74 5.82 -6.71 -2.84
CA LYS A 74 5.79 -7.92 -3.68
C LYS A 74 6.77 -8.98 -3.18
N GLU A 75 8.01 -8.60 -2.86
CA GLU A 75 9.02 -9.52 -2.30
C GLU A 75 8.59 -10.11 -0.96
N LYS A 76 7.96 -9.30 -0.06
CA LYS A 76 7.39 -9.80 1.20
C LYS A 76 6.26 -10.82 0.96
N LYS A 77 5.38 -10.54 -0.01
CA LYS A 77 4.31 -11.46 -0.43
C LYS A 77 4.88 -12.78 -0.98
N GLU A 78 5.89 -12.71 -1.83
CA GLU A 78 6.58 -13.89 -2.39
C GLU A 78 7.26 -14.74 -1.30
N LYS A 79 7.66 -14.12 -0.19
CA LYS A 79 8.16 -14.82 1.02
C LYS A 79 7.04 -15.36 1.92
N GLY A 80 5.77 -15.21 1.53
CA GLY A 80 4.62 -15.77 2.23
C GLY A 80 3.92 -14.83 3.21
N ALA A 81 4.27 -13.54 3.25
CA ALA A 81 3.54 -12.57 4.07
C ALA A 81 2.20 -12.17 3.43
N ALA A 82 1.18 -11.95 4.26
CA ALA A 82 -0.06 -11.32 3.86
C ALA A 82 0.07 -9.79 3.99
N ILE A 83 -0.51 -9.04 3.03
CA ILE A 83 -0.48 -7.58 3.03
C ILE A 83 -1.90 -7.06 2.97
N LEU A 84 -2.31 -6.33 3.99
CA LEU A 84 -3.56 -5.57 4.01
C LEU A 84 -3.22 -4.09 3.83
N MET A 85 -3.74 -3.49 2.76
CA MET A 85 -3.43 -2.11 2.41
C MET A 85 -4.72 -1.31 2.20
N SER A 86 -4.82 -0.14 2.84
CA SER A 86 -5.82 0.85 2.48
C SER A 86 -5.25 1.83 1.45
N THR A 87 -6.04 2.21 0.46
CA THR A 87 -5.64 3.23 -0.52
C THR A 87 -6.84 3.78 -1.28
N HIS A 88 -6.73 5.04 -1.70
CA HIS A 88 -7.62 5.68 -2.66
C HIS A 88 -7.04 5.72 -4.09
N VAL A 89 -5.83 5.14 -4.31
CA VAL A 89 -5.16 5.08 -5.62
C VAL A 89 -5.59 3.80 -6.32
N LEU A 90 -6.79 3.81 -6.89
CA LEU A 90 -7.49 2.63 -7.41
C LEU A 90 -6.75 1.94 -8.55
N ASP A 91 -6.15 2.67 -9.49
CA ASP A 91 -5.33 2.09 -10.57
C ASP A 91 -4.15 1.25 -10.05
N THR A 92 -3.53 1.73 -8.95
CA THR A 92 -2.43 0.99 -8.33
C THR A 92 -2.94 -0.24 -7.60
N ALA A 93 -4.07 -0.11 -6.88
CA ALA A 93 -4.70 -1.24 -6.22
C ALA A 93 -5.09 -2.33 -7.22
N GLU A 94 -5.77 -1.99 -8.31
CA GLU A 94 -6.16 -2.94 -9.35
C GLU A 94 -4.99 -3.73 -9.91
N LYS A 95 -3.85 -3.07 -10.11
CA LYS A 95 -2.67 -3.67 -10.72
C LYS A 95 -1.89 -4.60 -9.78
N TYR A 96 -1.91 -4.35 -8.47
CA TYR A 96 -0.99 -4.98 -7.52
C TYR A 96 -1.66 -5.80 -6.43
N CYS A 97 -2.97 -5.64 -6.22
CA CYS A 97 -3.74 -6.40 -5.23
C CYS A 97 -4.47 -7.58 -5.87
N ASP A 98 -4.62 -8.66 -5.10
CA ASP A 98 -5.34 -9.85 -5.55
C ASP A 98 -6.81 -9.83 -5.13
N LEU A 99 -7.09 -9.21 -3.97
CA LEU A 99 -8.41 -9.13 -3.36
C LEU A 99 -8.70 -7.70 -2.92
N PHE A 100 -9.98 -7.33 -2.97
CA PHE A 100 -10.46 -6.00 -2.66
C PHE A 100 -11.58 -6.06 -1.63
N ILE A 101 -11.62 -5.08 -0.75
CA ILE A 101 -12.74 -4.81 0.16
C ILE A 101 -13.12 -3.35 -0.08
N VAL A 102 -14.31 -3.13 -0.63
CA VAL A 102 -14.83 -1.79 -0.89
C VAL A 102 -15.60 -1.31 0.34
N LEU A 103 -15.14 -0.19 0.90
CA LEU A 103 -15.74 0.44 2.06
C LEU A 103 -16.45 1.74 1.64
N HIS A 104 -17.70 1.91 2.06
CA HIS A 104 -18.46 3.13 1.90
C HIS A 104 -19.28 3.40 3.16
N GLU A 105 -19.28 4.62 3.68
CA GLU A 105 -19.99 5.03 4.92
C GLU A 105 -19.77 4.09 6.11
N GLY A 106 -18.57 3.56 6.27
CA GLY A 106 -18.21 2.65 7.36
C GLY A 106 -18.74 1.22 7.20
N LYS A 107 -19.28 0.86 6.04
CA LYS A 107 -19.77 -0.48 5.72
C LYS A 107 -18.94 -1.12 4.60
N VAL A 108 -18.85 -2.44 4.64
CA VAL A 108 -18.34 -3.22 3.50
C VAL A 108 -19.50 -3.36 2.51
N ILE A 109 -19.34 -2.78 1.31
CA ILE A 109 -20.38 -2.82 0.26
C ILE A 109 -20.07 -3.87 -0.81
N ALA A 110 -18.80 -4.24 -0.99
CA ALA A 110 -18.38 -5.34 -1.88
C ALA A 110 -17.04 -5.90 -1.43
N GLN A 111 -16.77 -7.17 -1.75
CA GLN A 111 -15.48 -7.82 -1.54
C GLN A 111 -15.26 -8.95 -2.53
N GLY A 112 -14.00 -9.16 -2.92
CA GLY A 112 -13.61 -10.24 -3.84
C GLY A 112 -12.38 -9.87 -4.67
N ASP A 113 -12.08 -10.69 -5.67
CA ASP A 113 -11.15 -10.32 -6.72
C ASP A 113 -11.82 -9.36 -7.72
N ILE A 114 -11.06 -8.89 -8.71
CA ILE A 114 -11.59 -7.91 -9.68
C ILE A 114 -12.77 -8.47 -10.48
N GLU A 115 -12.75 -9.75 -10.83
CA GLU A 115 -13.83 -10.40 -11.57
C GLU A 115 -15.11 -10.55 -10.72
N GLY A 116 -14.96 -10.88 -9.44
CA GLY A 116 -16.07 -10.92 -8.48
C GLY A 116 -16.69 -9.54 -8.27
N LEU A 117 -15.89 -8.48 -8.24
CA LEU A 117 -16.39 -7.12 -8.14
C LEU A 117 -17.11 -6.68 -9.42
N ARG A 118 -16.59 -7.02 -10.60
CA ARG A 118 -17.25 -6.79 -11.91
C ARG A 118 -18.63 -7.46 -11.96
N ALA A 119 -18.71 -8.72 -11.53
CA ALA A 119 -19.98 -9.44 -11.48
C ALA A 119 -20.98 -8.79 -10.50
N THR A 120 -20.51 -8.24 -9.37
CA THR A 120 -21.37 -7.57 -8.39
C THR A 120 -21.89 -6.23 -8.90
N SER A 121 -21.08 -5.47 -9.62
CA SER A 121 -21.45 -4.16 -10.17
C SER A 121 -22.27 -4.22 -11.45
N ASN A 122 -22.42 -5.42 -12.06
CA ASN A 122 -23.02 -5.64 -13.39
C ASN A 122 -22.36 -4.84 -14.52
N ILE A 123 -21.06 -4.52 -14.41
CA ILE A 123 -20.31 -3.78 -15.41
C ILE A 123 -19.16 -4.66 -15.89
N GLU A 124 -19.30 -5.23 -17.09
CA GLU A 124 -18.24 -6.03 -17.72
C GLU A 124 -17.09 -5.13 -18.18
N GLU A 125 -15.85 -5.63 -18.13
CA GLU A 125 -14.62 -4.95 -18.57
C GLU A 125 -14.31 -3.58 -17.89
N SER A 126 -14.93 -3.30 -16.74
CA SER A 126 -14.71 -2.06 -16.00
C SER A 126 -13.43 -2.08 -15.17
N SER A 127 -12.82 -0.90 -14.97
CA SER A 127 -11.74 -0.66 -14.01
C SER A 127 -12.26 -0.70 -12.57
N LEU A 128 -11.36 -0.89 -11.61
CA LEU A 128 -11.71 -0.82 -10.18
C LEU A 128 -12.32 0.56 -9.82
N GLU A 129 -11.88 1.62 -10.50
CA GLU A 129 -12.43 2.97 -10.30
C GLU A 129 -13.89 3.05 -10.76
N GLU A 130 -14.22 2.53 -11.93
CA GLU A 130 -15.60 2.51 -12.44
C GLU A 130 -16.51 1.64 -11.57
N ILE A 131 -16.01 0.50 -11.11
CA ILE A 131 -16.72 -0.37 -10.15
C ILE A 131 -16.98 0.39 -8.84
N TYR A 132 -15.98 1.07 -8.28
CA TYR A 132 -16.12 1.83 -7.05
C TYR A 132 -17.21 2.89 -7.20
N PHE A 133 -17.19 3.70 -8.26
CA PHE A 133 -18.23 4.70 -8.51
C PHE A 133 -19.60 4.09 -8.70
N ALA A 134 -19.73 3.00 -9.45
CA ALA A 134 -21.02 2.35 -9.64
C ALA A 134 -21.63 1.83 -8.31
N LEU A 135 -20.79 1.33 -7.41
CA LEU A 135 -21.23 0.82 -6.12
C LEU A 135 -21.54 1.93 -5.10
N THR A 136 -20.91 3.11 -5.23
CA THR A 136 -21.07 4.20 -4.26
C THR A 136 -22.08 5.27 -4.69
N THR A 137 -22.28 5.49 -6.00
CA THR A 137 -23.26 6.50 -6.51
C THR A 137 -24.68 5.96 -6.62
N GLY A 138 -24.89 4.66 -6.50
CA GLY A 138 -26.23 4.05 -6.50
C GLY A 138 -27.05 4.32 -5.23
N ASP A 139 -26.40 4.64 -4.12
CA ASP A 139 -27.05 4.93 -2.83
C ASP A 139 -27.50 6.41 -2.71
N ASP A 140 -26.93 7.33 -3.52
CA ASP A 140 -27.29 8.76 -3.50
C ASP A 140 -28.58 9.09 -4.29
N ALA A 141 -29.25 8.09 -4.90
CA ALA A 141 -30.44 8.30 -5.72
C ALA A 141 -31.76 8.17 -4.93
N ASP A 142 -31.72 7.84 -3.64
CA ASP A 142 -32.90 7.61 -2.79
C ASP A 142 -33.04 8.61 -1.61
N GLU A 143 -32.37 9.81 -1.68
CA GLU A 143 -32.65 10.92 -0.76
C GLU A 143 -33.40 12.10 -1.42
#